data_e0eef304768fb9c45ebad3b058f6c58d
#
_entry.id   e0eef304768fb9c45ebad3b058f6c58d
#
_cell.length_a   1.000
_cell.length_b   1.000
_cell.length_c   1.000
_cell.angle_alpha   90.00
_cell.angle_beta   90.00
_cell.angle_gamma   90.00
#
_symmetry.space_group_name_H-M   'P 1'
#
loop_
_entity.id
_entity.type
_entity.pdbx_description
1 polymer ?
#
loop_
_entity_poly.entity_id
_entity_poly.type
_entity_poly.pdbx_seq_one_letter_code
_entity_poly.pdbx_strand_id
1 'polypeptide(L)'
;EMELNPIFNAGRGAVFTNEGKNELDSSIMDGKTLMAGAVAGVTKIKHPINCADIVRTKSPHVMMATKGAEKFCAQNGAETVDPKWFFTQNRYDQLKKAQEKEQVILDHDGATKKKTANAELYIDPLMYDYKYGTVGAVALDKDGNLAAGTSTGGMTNKRYGRIGDSPVIGAGTYANNKSVAVSATGSGEMFIRTSAAYNVHSRYTHLGENVQKAGDAVIKEIGDIKGTGGMIIL
;
A
#
# COMPACT_ATOMS: atom_id res chain seq x y z
N GLU A 1 -9.52 2.62 -10.73
CA GLU A 1 -10.39 1.43 -10.88
C GLU A 1 -10.24 0.46 -9.71
N MET A 2 -9.01 0.07 -9.30
CA MET A 2 -8.80 -0.88 -8.20
C MET A 2 -9.40 -0.41 -6.87
N GLU A 3 -9.37 0.88 -6.54
CA GLU A 3 -10.02 1.43 -5.34
C GLU A 3 -11.56 1.35 -5.35
N LEU A 4 -12.20 1.06 -6.48
CA LEU A 4 -13.63 0.83 -6.59
C LEU A 4 -14.03 -0.64 -6.40
N ASN A 5 -13.08 -1.55 -6.57
CA ASN A 5 -13.34 -2.98 -6.52
C ASN A 5 -13.13 -3.51 -5.08
N PRO A 6 -14.20 -4.02 -4.41
CA PRO A 6 -14.14 -4.44 -3.01
C PRO A 6 -13.26 -5.66 -2.74
N ILE A 7 -12.74 -6.31 -3.79
CA ILE A 7 -11.85 -7.46 -3.64
C ILE A 7 -10.44 -7.05 -3.14
N PHE A 8 -9.99 -5.83 -3.49
CA PHE A 8 -8.68 -5.32 -3.09
C PHE A 8 -8.74 -4.62 -1.72
N ASN A 9 -7.65 -4.64 -0.99
CA ASN A 9 -7.49 -3.87 0.24
C ASN A 9 -7.08 -2.41 -0.07
N ALA A 10 -7.95 -1.70 -0.76
CA ALA A 10 -7.78 -0.28 -1.08
C ALA A 10 -9.16 0.32 -1.39
N GLY A 11 -9.37 1.60 -1.08
CA GLY A 11 -10.66 2.24 -1.33
C GLY A 11 -11.82 1.46 -0.73
N ARG A 12 -12.79 1.06 -1.57
CA ARG A 12 -14.02 0.36 -1.14
C ARG A 12 -13.79 -1.00 -0.47
N GLY A 13 -12.69 -1.69 -0.76
CA GLY A 13 -12.35 -2.98 -0.17
C GLY A 13 -11.38 -2.89 0.99
N ALA A 14 -11.12 -1.69 1.52
CA ALA A 14 -10.19 -1.47 2.61
C ALA A 14 -10.59 -2.24 3.88
N VAL A 15 -9.59 -2.77 4.56
CA VAL A 15 -9.74 -3.44 5.86
C VAL A 15 -10.14 -2.45 6.95
N PHE A 16 -10.61 -2.99 8.07
CA PHE A 16 -11.04 -2.21 9.22
C PHE A 16 -9.95 -2.09 10.29
N THR A 17 -9.91 -0.91 10.93
CA THR A 17 -9.19 -0.68 12.19
C THR A 17 -9.86 -1.46 13.33
N ASN A 18 -9.20 -1.56 14.48
CA ASN A 18 -9.77 -2.15 15.69
C ASN A 18 -11.08 -1.49 16.13
N GLU A 19 -11.24 -0.20 15.85
CA GLU A 19 -12.45 0.58 16.15
C GLU A 19 -13.59 0.37 15.15
N GLY A 20 -13.39 -0.49 14.13
CA GLY A 20 -14.38 -0.74 13.09
C GLY A 20 -14.52 0.41 12.07
N LYS A 21 -13.46 1.17 11.84
CA LYS A 21 -13.39 2.23 10.83
C LYS A 21 -12.45 1.83 9.69
N ASN A 22 -12.67 2.38 8.49
CA ASN A 22 -11.71 2.28 7.40
C ASN A 22 -10.84 3.54 7.40
N GLU A 23 -9.53 3.38 7.51
CA GLU A 23 -8.52 4.42 7.38
C GLU A 23 -7.62 4.07 6.21
N LEU A 24 -7.55 4.97 5.24
CA LEU A 24 -6.98 4.74 3.92
C LEU A 24 -5.69 5.54 3.76
N ASP A 25 -4.72 4.93 3.11
CA ASP A 25 -3.40 5.50 2.85
C ASP A 25 -3.10 5.39 1.35
N SER A 26 -2.44 6.39 0.78
CA SER A 26 -2.04 6.36 -0.63
C SER A 26 -0.89 7.30 -0.92
N SER A 27 -0.10 6.98 -1.95
CA SER A 27 0.90 7.88 -2.49
C SER A 27 1.09 7.71 -4.00
N ILE A 28 1.60 8.77 -4.62
CA ILE A 28 1.95 8.81 -6.04
C ILE A 28 3.23 9.62 -6.22
N MET A 29 4.08 9.22 -7.16
CA MET A 29 5.32 9.91 -7.49
C MET A 29 5.56 9.95 -9.00
N ASP A 30 5.97 11.12 -9.48
CA ASP A 30 6.41 11.38 -10.84
C ASP A 30 7.94 11.27 -10.91
N GLY A 31 8.45 10.34 -11.70
CA GLY A 31 9.88 10.08 -11.83
C GLY A 31 10.66 11.15 -12.58
N LYS A 32 10.00 11.97 -13.42
CA LYS A 32 10.63 13.05 -14.18
C LYS A 32 10.98 14.23 -13.30
N THR A 33 10.03 14.67 -12.48
CA THR A 33 10.14 15.88 -11.67
C THR A 33 10.49 15.58 -10.22
N LEU A 34 10.38 14.33 -9.79
CA LEU A 34 10.45 13.84 -8.41
C LEU A 34 9.33 14.43 -7.52
N MET A 35 8.33 15.09 -8.11
CA MET A 35 7.16 15.53 -7.34
C MET A 35 6.39 14.32 -6.86
N ALA A 36 6.02 14.36 -5.59
CA ALA A 36 5.26 13.30 -4.96
C ALA A 36 4.11 13.87 -4.13
N GLY A 37 3.10 13.06 -3.92
CA GLY A 37 2.00 13.36 -3.03
C GLY A 37 1.55 12.12 -2.28
N ALA A 38 1.15 12.31 -1.03
CA ALA A 38 0.70 11.23 -0.19
C ALA A 38 -0.41 11.67 0.76
N VAL A 39 -1.29 10.74 1.10
CA VAL A 39 -2.30 10.91 2.13
C VAL A 39 -2.33 9.70 3.05
N ALA A 40 -2.57 9.95 4.34
CA ALA A 40 -2.61 8.91 5.36
C ALA A 40 -3.80 9.10 6.30
N GLY A 41 -4.45 7.99 6.67
CA GLY A 41 -5.55 7.95 7.63
C GLY A 41 -6.79 8.72 7.18
N VAL A 42 -7.07 8.81 5.87
CA VAL A 42 -8.28 9.43 5.36
C VAL A 42 -9.46 8.45 5.42
N THR A 43 -10.66 8.96 5.73
CA THR A 43 -11.85 8.15 6.02
C THR A 43 -13.04 8.48 5.13
N LYS A 44 -12.97 9.56 4.36
CA LYS A 44 -14.08 10.08 3.55
C LYS A 44 -13.73 10.30 2.08
N ILE A 45 -12.49 10.14 1.69
CA ILE A 45 -12.05 10.31 0.30
C ILE A 45 -12.34 9.04 -0.48
N LYS A 46 -13.20 9.12 -1.48
CA LYS A 46 -13.60 7.98 -2.30
C LYS A 46 -12.42 7.32 -3.01
N HIS A 47 -11.50 8.16 -3.52
CA HIS A 47 -10.30 7.76 -4.23
C HIS A 47 -9.05 8.34 -3.57
N PRO A 48 -8.45 7.65 -2.59
CA PRO A 48 -7.24 8.13 -1.92
C PRO A 48 -6.10 8.49 -2.87
N ILE A 49 -5.92 7.73 -3.96
CA ILE A 49 -4.88 8.01 -4.96
C ILE A 49 -5.07 9.37 -5.66
N ASN A 50 -6.32 9.77 -5.93
CA ASN A 50 -6.60 11.08 -6.51
C ASN A 50 -6.30 12.19 -5.51
N CYS A 51 -6.57 11.97 -4.22
CA CYS A 51 -6.21 12.91 -3.16
C CYS A 51 -4.68 13.05 -3.04
N ALA A 52 -3.93 11.95 -3.14
CA ALA A 52 -2.47 11.99 -3.19
C ALA A 52 -1.97 12.82 -4.39
N ASP A 53 -2.58 12.67 -5.56
CA ASP A 53 -2.24 13.47 -6.74
C ASP A 53 -2.61 14.96 -6.59
N ILE A 54 -3.72 15.26 -5.93
CA ILE A 54 -4.09 16.65 -5.57
C ILE A 54 -3.05 17.26 -4.62
N VAL A 55 -2.57 16.52 -3.62
CA VAL A 55 -1.49 16.97 -2.73
C VAL A 55 -0.24 17.28 -3.56
N ARG A 56 0.15 16.38 -4.46
CA ARG A 56 1.30 16.54 -5.36
C ARG A 56 1.22 17.77 -6.25
N THR A 57 0.03 18.04 -6.81
CA THR A 57 -0.15 19.04 -7.89
C THR A 57 -0.65 20.39 -7.42
N LYS A 58 -1.30 20.45 -6.26
CA LYS A 58 -1.98 21.66 -5.76
C LYS A 58 -1.41 22.20 -4.45
N SER A 59 -0.36 21.59 -3.91
CA SER A 59 0.27 22.03 -2.68
C SER A 59 1.80 22.02 -2.75
N PRO A 60 2.50 22.76 -1.89
CA PRO A 60 3.95 22.64 -1.72
C PRO A 60 4.35 21.44 -0.84
N HIS A 61 3.37 20.71 -0.28
CA HIS A 61 3.62 19.61 0.64
C HIS A 61 3.69 18.26 -0.11
N VAL A 62 4.42 17.32 0.45
CA VAL A 62 4.45 15.94 -0.06
C VAL A 62 3.40 15.06 0.62
N MET A 63 3.12 15.28 1.90
CA MET A 63 2.21 14.42 2.66
C MET A 63 1.25 15.23 3.52
N MET A 64 0.00 14.82 3.50
CA MET A 64 -1.05 15.32 4.39
C MET A 64 -1.76 14.13 5.07
N ALA A 65 -2.37 14.35 6.23
CA ALA A 65 -3.01 13.26 6.97
C ALA A 65 -4.41 13.64 7.48
N THR A 66 -5.25 12.60 7.67
CA THR A 66 -6.52 12.64 8.38
C THR A 66 -7.48 13.73 7.88
N LYS A 67 -8.21 14.40 8.80
CA LYS A 67 -9.17 15.46 8.47
C LYS A 67 -8.57 16.65 7.72
N GLY A 68 -7.28 16.93 7.94
CA GLY A 68 -6.56 17.98 7.22
C GLY A 68 -6.43 17.66 5.74
N ALA A 69 -6.02 16.45 5.43
CA ALA A 69 -5.95 15.92 4.05
C ALA A 69 -7.34 15.91 3.39
N GLU A 70 -8.35 15.40 4.09
CA GLU A 70 -9.72 15.36 3.58
C GLU A 70 -10.26 16.73 3.21
N LYS A 71 -10.07 17.72 4.11
CA LYS A 71 -10.47 19.10 3.88
C LYS A 71 -9.77 19.69 2.66
N PHE A 72 -8.47 19.56 2.59
CA PHE A 72 -7.68 20.08 1.48
C PHE A 72 -8.08 19.45 0.15
N CYS A 73 -8.17 18.11 0.09
CA CYS A 73 -8.52 17.40 -1.13
C CYS A 73 -9.95 17.71 -1.59
N ALA A 74 -10.93 17.78 -0.67
CA ALA A 74 -12.30 18.15 -1.00
C ALA A 74 -12.40 19.57 -1.59
N GLN A 75 -11.67 20.53 -1.04
CA GLN A 75 -11.59 21.90 -1.56
C GLN A 75 -10.96 21.96 -2.96
N ASN A 76 -10.19 20.96 -3.35
CA ASN A 76 -9.51 20.86 -4.64
C ASN A 76 -10.15 19.82 -5.58
N GLY A 77 -11.39 19.40 -5.31
CA GLY A 77 -12.21 18.61 -6.23
C GLY A 77 -12.20 17.09 -6.00
N ALA A 78 -11.61 16.60 -4.91
CA ALA A 78 -11.74 15.18 -4.57
C ALA A 78 -13.17 14.83 -4.18
N GLU A 79 -13.67 13.71 -4.69
CA GLU A 79 -14.99 13.17 -4.33
C GLU A 79 -14.96 12.63 -2.89
N THR A 80 -15.91 13.09 -2.08
CA THR A 80 -16.09 12.63 -0.71
C THR A 80 -17.33 11.74 -0.59
N VAL A 81 -17.26 10.75 0.30
CA VAL A 81 -18.36 9.80 0.56
C VAL A 81 -18.61 9.67 2.06
N ASP A 82 -19.79 9.17 2.41
CA ASP A 82 -20.03 8.70 3.79
C ASP A 82 -19.08 7.52 4.07
N PRO A 83 -18.45 7.43 5.25
CA PRO A 83 -17.58 6.31 5.61
C PRO A 83 -18.21 4.93 5.44
N LYS A 84 -19.53 4.81 5.53
CA LYS A 84 -20.26 3.57 5.27
C LYS A 84 -20.10 3.05 3.83
N TRP A 85 -19.70 3.90 2.89
CA TRP A 85 -19.41 3.51 1.51
C TRP A 85 -18.28 2.48 1.40
N PHE A 86 -17.32 2.51 2.34
CA PHE A 86 -16.20 1.58 2.39
C PHE A 86 -16.56 0.23 3.03
N PHE A 87 -17.71 0.15 3.71
CA PHE A 87 -18.12 -1.08 4.40
C PHE A 87 -18.31 -2.24 3.43
N THR A 88 -17.66 -3.36 3.73
CA THR A 88 -17.95 -4.65 3.12
C THR A 88 -18.09 -5.71 4.21
N GLN A 89 -19.07 -6.61 4.08
CA GLN A 89 -19.32 -7.63 5.09
C GLN A 89 -18.12 -8.55 5.28
N ASN A 90 -17.47 -8.94 4.19
CA ASN A 90 -16.28 -9.79 4.23
C ASN A 90 -15.15 -9.16 5.09
N ARG A 91 -14.79 -7.89 4.85
CA ARG A 91 -13.75 -7.20 5.65
C ARG A 91 -14.16 -7.02 7.11
N TYR A 92 -15.44 -6.83 7.37
CA TYR A 92 -15.94 -6.75 8.74
C TYR A 92 -15.85 -8.09 9.47
N ASP A 93 -16.17 -9.20 8.80
CA ASP A 93 -16.02 -10.56 9.35
C ASP A 93 -14.54 -10.90 9.63
N GLN A 94 -13.63 -10.45 8.76
CA GLN A 94 -12.18 -10.55 8.99
C GLN A 94 -11.75 -9.79 10.25
N LEU A 95 -12.27 -8.56 10.45
CA LEU A 95 -12.01 -7.81 11.68
C LEU A 95 -12.47 -8.59 12.92
N LYS A 96 -13.69 -9.14 12.92
CA LYS A 96 -14.22 -9.90 14.07
C LYS A 96 -13.34 -11.09 14.42
N LYS A 97 -12.94 -11.87 13.41
CA LYS A 97 -12.01 -13.01 13.59
C LYS A 97 -10.65 -12.57 14.15
N ALA A 98 -10.13 -11.41 13.69
CA ALA A 98 -8.87 -10.87 14.19
C ALA A 98 -8.97 -10.36 15.62
N GLN A 99 -10.08 -9.74 16.00
CA GLN A 99 -10.36 -9.28 17.36
C GLN A 99 -10.46 -10.46 18.34
N GLU A 100 -11.16 -11.53 17.96
CA GLU A 100 -11.28 -12.76 18.78
C GLU A 100 -9.93 -13.43 19.05
N LYS A 101 -8.98 -13.31 18.12
CA LYS A 101 -7.63 -13.88 18.27
C LYS A 101 -6.63 -12.89 18.87
N GLU A 102 -7.04 -11.67 19.18
CA GLU A 102 -6.18 -10.56 19.60
C GLU A 102 -4.99 -10.29 18.65
N GLN A 103 -5.21 -10.52 17.36
CA GLN A 103 -4.18 -10.42 16.33
C GLN A 103 -4.41 -9.20 15.43
N VAL A 104 -3.29 -8.59 15.01
CA VAL A 104 -3.26 -7.68 13.85
C VAL A 104 -2.78 -8.50 12.66
N ILE A 105 -3.51 -8.51 11.57
CA ILE A 105 -3.28 -9.44 10.45
C ILE A 105 -2.92 -8.64 9.19
N LEU A 106 -1.79 -8.99 8.59
CA LEU A 106 -1.46 -8.65 7.22
C LEU A 106 -2.41 -9.38 6.27
N ASP A 107 -2.85 -8.69 5.23
CA ASP A 107 -3.80 -9.22 4.26
C ASP A 107 -3.21 -10.38 3.40
N HIS A 108 -1.89 -10.60 3.50
CA HIS A 108 -1.16 -11.67 2.78
C HIS A 108 -0.83 -12.90 3.64
N ASP A 109 -0.97 -12.83 4.97
CA ASP A 109 -0.49 -13.89 5.87
C ASP A 109 -1.35 -15.15 5.89
N GLY A 110 -2.45 -15.20 5.12
CA GLY A 110 -3.24 -16.41 4.95
C GLY A 110 -2.50 -17.58 4.29
N ALA A 111 -1.33 -17.32 3.67
CA ALA A 111 -0.60 -18.32 2.88
C ALA A 111 0.54 -19.02 3.64
N THR A 112 0.93 -18.61 4.84
CA THR A 112 2.18 -19.07 5.49
C THR A 112 2.01 -19.81 6.81
N LYS A 113 0.85 -20.38 7.13
CA LYS A 113 0.75 -21.24 8.32
C LYS A 113 0.75 -22.74 7.99
N LYS A 114 1.89 -23.35 8.37
CA LYS A 114 2.20 -24.77 8.57
C LYS A 114 2.58 -25.57 7.33
N LYS A 115 3.88 -25.62 7.06
CA LYS A 115 4.53 -26.87 6.68
C LYS A 115 4.55 -27.81 7.89
N THR A 116 3.47 -28.55 8.10
CA THR A 116 3.53 -29.88 8.71
C THR A 116 3.49 -30.88 7.57
N ALA A 117 4.45 -31.77 7.52
CA ALA A 117 4.53 -32.84 6.57
C ALA A 117 3.19 -33.62 6.55
N ASN A 118 2.73 -33.96 5.31
CA ASN A 118 1.58 -34.83 5.04
C ASN A 118 0.18 -34.26 5.41
N ALA A 119 -0.22 -33.16 4.81
CA ALA A 119 -1.63 -32.86 4.61
C ALA A 119 -1.82 -32.43 3.15
N GLU A 120 -2.66 -33.14 2.43
CA GLU A 120 -3.21 -32.69 1.14
C GLU A 120 -3.69 -31.25 1.28
N LEU A 121 -3.34 -30.40 0.32
CA LEU A 121 -3.69 -28.98 0.30
C LEU A 121 -5.21 -28.84 0.16
N TYR A 122 -5.96 -28.98 1.25
CA TYR A 122 -7.33 -28.50 1.33
C TYR A 122 -7.24 -26.98 1.47
N ILE A 123 -7.32 -26.28 0.35
CA ILE A 123 -7.43 -24.81 0.32
C ILE A 123 -8.89 -24.51 0.61
N ASP A 124 -9.17 -24.05 1.85
CA ASP A 124 -10.47 -23.54 2.23
C ASP A 124 -10.90 -22.48 1.19
N PRO A 125 -12.06 -22.62 0.52
CA PRO A 125 -12.56 -21.61 -0.41
C PRO A 125 -12.66 -20.20 0.20
N LEU A 126 -12.81 -20.06 1.52
CA LEU A 126 -12.74 -18.78 2.24
C LEU A 126 -11.31 -18.19 2.25
N MET A 127 -10.28 -18.98 1.97
CA MET A 127 -8.91 -18.49 1.83
C MET A 127 -8.64 -17.80 0.47
N TYR A 128 -9.50 -17.96 -0.52
CA TYR A 128 -9.39 -17.21 -1.77
C TYR A 128 -9.60 -15.70 -1.59
N ASP A 129 -10.31 -15.28 -0.54
CA ASP A 129 -10.57 -13.88 -0.20
C ASP A 129 -9.34 -13.13 0.38
N TYR A 130 -8.27 -13.84 0.73
CA TYR A 130 -7.08 -13.26 1.36
C TYR A 130 -5.96 -12.88 0.37
N LYS A 131 -6.18 -13.01 -0.94
CA LYS A 131 -5.12 -12.86 -1.95
C LYS A 131 -4.88 -11.43 -2.44
N TYR A 132 -5.73 -10.47 -2.11
CA TYR A 132 -5.71 -9.15 -2.71
C TYR A 132 -5.47 -8.07 -1.65
N GLY A 133 -4.18 -7.77 -1.40
CA GLY A 133 -3.76 -6.76 -0.47
C GLY A 133 -3.74 -5.34 -1.05
N THR A 134 -2.76 -4.56 -0.62
CA THR A 134 -2.41 -3.24 -1.17
C THR A 134 -2.39 -3.27 -2.69
N VAL A 135 -2.95 -2.26 -3.33
CA VAL A 135 -2.88 -2.09 -4.78
C VAL A 135 -1.78 -1.13 -5.18
N GLY A 136 -1.18 -1.36 -6.34
CA GLY A 136 -0.16 -0.49 -6.87
C GLY A 136 -0.05 -0.55 -8.38
N ALA A 137 0.53 0.50 -8.96
CA ALA A 137 0.84 0.58 -10.37
C ALA A 137 2.18 1.28 -10.57
N VAL A 138 2.94 0.79 -11.53
CA VAL A 138 4.11 1.47 -12.09
C VAL A 138 3.89 1.66 -13.58
N ALA A 139 4.34 2.77 -14.13
CA ALA A 139 4.10 3.12 -15.53
C ALA A 139 5.33 3.75 -16.16
N LEU A 140 5.50 3.46 -17.45
CA LEU A 140 6.45 4.10 -18.34
C LEU A 140 5.66 4.66 -19.52
N ASP A 141 5.78 5.96 -19.78
CA ASP A 141 5.16 6.57 -20.94
C ASP A 141 6.03 6.44 -22.19
N LYS A 142 5.47 6.86 -23.34
CA LYS A 142 6.18 6.83 -24.64
C LYS A 142 7.41 7.75 -24.70
N ASP A 143 7.50 8.70 -23.80
CA ASP A 143 8.59 9.67 -23.72
C ASP A 143 9.66 9.23 -22.69
N GLY A 144 9.53 8.03 -22.12
CA GLY A 144 10.48 7.47 -21.15
C GLY A 144 10.27 7.96 -19.71
N ASN A 145 9.14 8.59 -19.39
CA ASN A 145 8.88 9.03 -18.03
C ASN A 145 8.26 7.93 -17.19
N LEU A 146 8.79 7.75 -15.98
CA LEU A 146 8.33 6.79 -15.00
C LEU A 146 7.36 7.42 -14.00
N ALA A 147 6.40 6.64 -13.53
CA ALA A 147 5.53 6.99 -12.42
C ALA A 147 5.22 5.76 -11.57
N ALA A 148 4.95 5.96 -10.28
CA ALA A 148 4.51 4.92 -9.36
C ALA A 148 3.38 5.44 -8.47
N GLY A 149 2.45 4.55 -8.10
CA GLY A 149 1.38 4.86 -7.15
C GLY A 149 0.99 3.63 -6.37
N THR A 150 0.64 3.83 -5.09
CA THR A 150 0.24 2.76 -4.17
C THR A 150 -0.95 3.22 -3.34
N SER A 151 -1.92 2.35 -3.08
CA SER A 151 -3.10 2.64 -2.26
C SER A 151 -3.49 1.44 -1.40
N THR A 152 -3.90 1.68 -0.14
CA THR A 152 -4.18 0.61 0.82
C THR A 152 -5.15 1.03 1.93
N GLY A 153 -5.80 0.04 2.56
CA GLY A 153 -6.45 0.14 3.87
C GLY A 153 -5.53 -0.23 5.04
N GLY A 154 -4.28 -0.65 4.76
CA GLY A 154 -3.33 -1.10 5.79
C GLY A 154 -3.62 -2.51 6.29
N MET A 155 -3.45 -2.77 7.59
CA MET A 155 -3.61 -4.07 8.22
C MET A 155 -4.98 -4.19 8.92
N THR A 156 -5.60 -5.37 8.83
CA THR A 156 -6.84 -5.68 9.58
C THR A 156 -6.57 -5.59 11.08
N ASN A 157 -7.48 -4.96 11.80
CA ASN A 157 -7.39 -4.76 13.25
C ASN A 157 -6.24 -3.82 13.68
N LYS A 158 -5.71 -2.98 12.77
CA LYS A 158 -4.71 -1.97 13.12
C LYS A 158 -5.25 -1.00 14.18
N ARG A 159 -4.36 -0.50 15.04
CA ARG A 159 -4.70 0.39 16.18
C ARG A 159 -3.89 1.67 16.13
N TYR A 160 -4.37 2.66 16.85
CA TYR A 160 -3.67 3.90 17.18
C TYR A 160 -3.26 4.75 15.97
N GLY A 161 -4.01 4.64 14.84
CA GLY A 161 -3.65 5.37 13.61
C GLY A 161 -2.39 4.82 12.93
N ARG A 162 -2.17 3.49 13.00
CA ARG A 162 -1.02 2.85 12.34
C ARG A 162 -1.01 3.16 10.85
N ILE A 163 0.11 3.67 10.37
CA ILE A 163 0.41 3.93 8.97
C ILE A 163 1.50 2.93 8.53
N GLY A 164 1.31 2.29 7.37
CA GLY A 164 2.29 1.41 6.75
C GLY A 164 3.21 2.14 5.77
N ASP A 165 3.84 1.36 4.92
CA ASP A 165 4.78 1.81 3.90
C ASP A 165 4.13 2.54 2.72
N SER A 166 2.88 2.20 2.37
CA SER A 166 2.22 2.66 1.14
C SER A 166 2.20 4.18 0.96
N PRO A 167 1.94 5.03 1.98
CA PRO A 167 1.99 6.48 1.81
C PRO A 167 3.40 7.07 1.99
N VAL A 168 4.40 6.27 2.33
CA VAL A 168 5.76 6.72 2.60
C VAL A 168 6.61 6.63 1.34
N ILE A 169 6.92 7.78 0.74
CA ILE A 169 7.80 7.87 -0.42
C ILE A 169 9.19 7.32 -0.07
N GLY A 170 9.68 6.41 -0.89
CA GLY A 170 10.93 5.68 -0.65
C GLY A 170 10.75 4.36 0.09
N ALA A 171 9.61 4.12 0.75
CA ALA A 171 9.30 2.83 1.39
C ALA A 171 8.37 1.98 0.53
N GLY A 172 7.10 2.37 0.37
CA GLY A 172 6.11 1.64 -0.42
C GLY A 172 5.96 2.14 -1.86
N THR A 173 6.43 3.36 -2.16
CA THR A 173 6.29 3.99 -3.48
C THR A 173 7.54 4.81 -3.79
N TYR A 174 8.08 4.64 -4.99
CA TYR A 174 9.17 5.50 -5.49
C TYR A 174 9.19 5.50 -7.02
N ALA A 175 9.52 6.65 -7.62
CA ALA A 175 9.76 6.75 -9.06
C ALA A 175 10.87 7.76 -9.37
N ASN A 176 11.78 7.40 -10.29
CA ASN A 176 12.84 8.29 -10.78
C ASN A 176 13.22 7.87 -12.20
N ASN A 177 13.10 8.78 -13.16
CA ASN A 177 13.45 8.52 -14.56
C ASN A 177 14.89 8.06 -14.78
N LYS A 178 15.79 8.28 -13.82
CA LYS A 178 17.19 7.82 -13.89
C LYS A 178 17.37 6.37 -13.48
N SER A 179 16.31 5.70 -13.02
CA SER A 179 16.43 4.37 -12.43
C SER A 179 15.18 3.50 -12.58
N VAL A 180 14.24 3.59 -11.65
CA VAL A 180 13.13 2.66 -11.48
C VAL A 180 11.84 3.36 -11.06
N ALA A 181 10.71 2.70 -11.29
CA ALA A 181 9.45 2.94 -10.61
C ALA A 181 9.08 1.71 -9.77
N VAL A 182 8.71 1.91 -8.51
CA VAL A 182 8.44 0.84 -7.54
C VAL A 182 7.12 1.09 -6.82
N SER A 183 6.30 0.05 -6.72
CA SER A 183 5.18 -0.02 -5.78
C SER A 183 5.26 -1.33 -4.99
N ALA A 184 5.13 -1.24 -3.68
CA ALA A 184 5.37 -2.34 -2.76
C ALA A 184 4.15 -2.69 -1.92
N THR A 185 4.14 -3.92 -1.41
CA THR A 185 3.14 -4.45 -0.48
C THR A 185 3.77 -5.46 0.47
N GLY A 186 3.30 -5.51 1.72
CA GLY A 186 3.81 -6.50 2.68
C GLY A 186 3.81 -6.02 4.12
N SER A 187 4.80 -6.47 4.87
CA SER A 187 5.06 -6.06 6.26
C SER A 187 5.55 -4.61 6.29
N GLY A 188 4.65 -3.64 6.26
CA GLY A 188 4.94 -2.23 6.04
C GLY A 188 6.06 -1.67 6.91
N GLU A 189 6.15 -2.11 8.17
CA GLU A 189 7.19 -1.72 9.11
C GLU A 189 8.60 -2.08 8.62
N MET A 190 8.75 -3.24 7.96
CA MET A 190 10.03 -3.69 7.41
C MET A 190 10.39 -2.91 6.14
N PHE A 191 9.40 -2.64 5.29
CA PHE A 191 9.58 -1.80 4.10
C PHE A 191 9.98 -0.36 4.47
N ILE A 192 9.40 0.20 5.55
CA ILE A 192 9.79 1.52 6.07
C ILE A 192 11.23 1.48 6.59
N ARG A 193 11.57 0.49 7.45
CA ARG A 193 12.88 0.39 8.08
C ARG A 193 14.03 0.21 7.09
N THR A 194 13.78 -0.44 5.96
CA THR A 194 14.77 -0.65 4.89
C THR A 194 14.71 0.40 3.80
N SER A 195 13.75 1.35 3.87
CA SER A 195 13.48 2.31 2.78
C SER A 195 13.34 1.58 1.43
N ALA A 196 12.55 0.50 1.40
CA ALA A 196 12.63 -0.58 0.43
C ALA A 196 12.56 -0.10 -1.02
N ALA A 197 11.60 0.76 -1.38
CA ALA A 197 11.45 1.27 -2.74
C ALA A 197 12.65 2.14 -3.17
N TYR A 198 13.19 2.97 -2.27
CA TYR A 198 14.39 3.76 -2.53
C TYR A 198 15.66 2.89 -2.55
N ASN A 199 15.73 1.84 -1.76
CA ASN A 199 16.85 0.91 -1.76
C ASN A 199 17.02 0.23 -3.13
N VAL A 200 15.93 -0.12 -3.81
CA VAL A 200 16.00 -0.62 -5.21
C VAL A 200 16.63 0.43 -6.13
N HIS A 201 16.18 1.70 -6.06
CA HIS A 201 16.77 2.81 -6.82
C HIS A 201 18.27 2.96 -6.50
N SER A 202 18.64 2.94 -5.23
CA SER A 202 20.04 3.11 -4.77
C SER A 202 20.94 1.98 -5.30
N ARG A 203 20.48 0.75 -5.26
CA ARG A 203 21.24 -0.41 -5.77
C ARG A 203 21.43 -0.34 -7.29
N TYR A 204 20.37 0.03 -8.01
CA TYR A 204 20.45 0.24 -9.45
C TYR A 204 21.46 1.34 -9.81
N THR A 205 21.36 2.51 -9.15
CA THR A 205 22.17 3.69 -9.52
C THR A 205 23.60 3.66 -9.01
N HIS A 206 23.84 3.14 -7.82
CA HIS A 206 25.16 3.22 -7.16
C HIS A 206 25.94 1.90 -7.20
N LEU A 207 25.25 0.75 -7.27
CA LEU A 207 25.92 -0.54 -7.36
C LEU A 207 25.92 -1.11 -8.79
N GLY A 208 25.21 -0.45 -9.74
CA GLY A 208 25.11 -0.93 -11.11
C GLY A 208 24.33 -2.25 -11.25
N GLU A 209 23.51 -2.60 -10.28
CA GLU A 209 22.70 -3.82 -10.32
C GLU A 209 21.54 -3.64 -11.32
N ASN A 210 21.20 -4.69 -12.07
CA ASN A 210 19.97 -4.66 -12.86
C ASN A 210 18.73 -4.71 -11.95
N VAL A 211 17.57 -4.35 -12.49
CA VAL A 211 16.31 -4.21 -11.75
C VAL A 211 15.95 -5.48 -10.97
N GLN A 212 16.08 -6.66 -11.60
CA GLN A 212 15.77 -7.95 -10.96
C GLN A 212 16.67 -8.19 -9.76
N LYS A 213 17.99 -8.04 -9.92
CA LYS A 213 18.97 -8.27 -8.84
C LYS A 213 18.75 -7.28 -7.69
N ALA A 214 18.48 -6.01 -7.99
CA ALA A 214 18.21 -4.99 -6.99
C ALA A 214 16.93 -5.32 -6.19
N GLY A 215 15.86 -5.71 -6.88
CA GLY A 215 14.61 -6.14 -6.26
C GLY A 215 14.77 -7.37 -5.37
N ASP A 216 15.41 -8.43 -5.89
CA ASP A 216 15.66 -9.67 -5.14
C ASP A 216 16.48 -9.44 -3.88
N ALA A 217 17.50 -8.56 -3.96
CA ALA A 217 18.33 -8.21 -2.82
C ALA A 217 17.53 -7.48 -1.72
N VAL A 218 16.65 -6.55 -2.09
CA VAL A 218 15.80 -5.83 -1.13
C VAL A 218 14.76 -6.76 -0.51
N ILE A 219 14.11 -7.63 -1.29
CA ILE A 219 13.18 -8.63 -0.75
C ILE A 219 13.89 -9.60 0.19
N LYS A 220 15.12 -10.01 -0.14
CA LYS A 220 15.93 -10.83 0.76
C LYS A 220 16.21 -10.11 2.09
N GLU A 221 16.63 -8.84 2.04
CA GLU A 221 16.87 -8.02 3.23
C GLU A 221 15.61 -7.93 4.13
N ILE A 222 14.44 -7.71 3.52
CA ILE A 222 13.16 -7.73 4.23
C ILE A 222 12.90 -9.10 4.89
N GLY A 223 13.20 -10.20 4.19
CA GLY A 223 13.09 -11.56 4.74
C GLY A 223 14.05 -11.83 5.90
N ASP A 224 15.30 -11.33 5.81
CA ASP A 224 16.32 -11.49 6.85
C ASP A 224 15.87 -10.82 8.18
N ILE A 225 15.09 -9.74 8.12
CA ILE A 225 14.46 -9.10 9.29
C ILE A 225 13.03 -9.61 9.57
N LYS A 226 12.67 -10.79 9.05
CA LYS A 226 11.39 -11.50 9.26
C LYS A 226 10.17 -10.78 8.68
N GLY A 227 10.34 -9.92 7.69
CA GLY A 227 9.25 -9.35 6.91
C GLY A 227 8.84 -10.28 5.77
N THR A 228 7.64 -10.05 5.24
CA THR A 228 7.10 -10.66 4.03
C THR A 228 6.55 -9.60 3.11
N GLY A 229 6.54 -9.85 1.81
CA GLY A 229 5.95 -8.92 0.85
C GLY A 229 6.49 -9.11 -0.56
N GLY A 230 6.18 -8.14 -1.40
CA GLY A 230 6.59 -8.09 -2.80
C GLY A 230 6.57 -6.68 -3.37
N MET A 231 7.16 -6.54 -4.54
CA MET A 231 7.21 -5.28 -5.27
C MET A 231 6.92 -5.51 -6.74
N ILE A 232 6.27 -4.55 -7.38
CA ILE A 232 6.31 -4.37 -8.82
C ILE A 232 7.35 -3.29 -9.13
N ILE A 233 8.21 -3.56 -10.07
CA ILE A 233 9.34 -2.68 -10.42
C ILE A 233 9.41 -2.59 -11.95
N LEU A 234 9.62 -1.36 -12.42
CA LEU A 234 9.81 -1.06 -13.83
C LEU A 234 11.10 -0.26 -14.02
#